data_3e4affc8346c7f4d62b91eaee4bc2d10
#
_entry.id   3e4affc8346c7f4d62b91eaee4bc2d10
#
_cell.length_a   1.000
_cell.length_b   1.000
_cell.length_c   1.000
_cell.angle_alpha   90.00
_cell.angle_beta   90.00
_cell.angle_gamma   90.00
#
_symmetry.space_group_name_H-M   'P 1'
#
loop_
_entity.id
_entity.type
_entity.pdbx_description
1 polymer ?
#
loop_
_entity_poly.entity_id
_entity_poly.type
_entity_poly.pdbx_seq_one_letter_code
_entity_poly.pdbx_strand_id
1 'polypeptide(L)'
;MLTVFLAGYQAAFAAKCPPLVIGPAITSGDIKHPSGLLWRVMRPGKAENFVLGTMHVSDPRVTAIANIVTDELERSERFAMELLLDADVVFHLQAAMFYLDGRRLGDIAGRELFELAAGHLENYGIPTVIANTMKPWAVFTALSLPVGKEGIPLDLVLMMAAQAAGKELIGLETVEEQ
;
A
#
# COMPACT_ATOMS: atom_id res chain seq x y z
N MET A 1 0.40 3.38 -5.88
CA MET A 1 -0.56 3.02 -4.82
C MET A 1 -1.72 4.02 -4.82
N LEU A 2 -2.93 3.54 -4.62
CA LEU A 2 -4.15 4.34 -4.68
C LEU A 2 -4.87 4.25 -3.33
N THR A 3 -5.11 5.39 -2.68
CA THR A 3 -5.94 5.47 -1.47
C THR A 3 -7.26 6.16 -1.79
N VAL A 4 -8.37 5.53 -1.44
CA VAL A 4 -9.73 6.01 -1.75
C VAL A 4 -10.46 6.37 -0.47
N PHE A 5 -11.00 7.60 -0.42
CA PHE A 5 -11.87 8.07 0.65
C PHE A 5 -13.33 8.02 0.17
N LEU A 6 -14.16 7.29 0.88
CA LEU A 6 -15.58 7.11 0.53
C LEU A 6 -16.46 7.90 1.51
N ALA A 7 -17.25 8.83 1.00
CA ALA A 7 -18.27 9.55 1.76
C ALA A 7 -19.65 8.93 1.52
N GLY A 8 -20.31 8.59 2.58
CA GLY A 8 -21.73 8.27 2.72
C GLY A 8 -22.37 7.24 1.79
N TYR A 9 -22.54 5.99 2.26
CA TYR A 9 -23.53 5.08 1.70
C TYR A 9 -24.29 4.35 2.81
N GLN A 10 -25.62 4.54 2.84
CA GLN A 10 -26.51 3.70 3.63
C GLN A 10 -26.34 2.25 3.20
N ALA A 11 -26.32 1.34 4.17
CA ALA A 11 -26.14 -0.08 4.00
C ALA A 11 -27.03 -0.63 2.86
N ALA A 12 -26.45 -0.80 1.71
CA ALA A 12 -27.01 -1.63 0.66
C ALA A 12 -26.14 -2.88 0.59
N PHE A 13 -26.77 -4.02 0.85
CA PHE A 13 -26.32 -5.38 0.68
C PHE A 13 -25.07 -5.55 -0.19
N ALA A 14 -24.16 -6.42 0.22
CA ALA A 14 -23.04 -6.92 -0.57
C ALA A 14 -23.51 -7.39 -1.96
N ALA A 15 -23.73 -6.45 -2.84
CA ALA A 15 -23.83 -6.74 -4.25
C ALA A 15 -22.44 -7.19 -4.69
N LYS A 16 -22.31 -8.46 -5.12
CA LYS A 16 -21.11 -8.91 -5.82
C LYS A 16 -20.74 -7.84 -6.82
N CYS A 17 -19.56 -7.27 -6.69
CA CYS A 17 -19.02 -6.38 -7.71
C CYS A 17 -19.16 -7.07 -9.07
N PRO A 18 -19.76 -6.44 -10.07
CA PRO A 18 -19.76 -7.01 -11.40
C PRO A 18 -18.30 -7.19 -11.83
N PRO A 19 -17.99 -8.22 -12.63
CA PRO A 19 -16.64 -8.42 -13.12
C PRO A 19 -16.13 -7.11 -13.76
N LEU A 20 -14.89 -6.77 -13.48
CA LEU A 20 -14.24 -5.60 -14.06
C LEU A 20 -14.25 -5.74 -15.59
N VAL A 21 -15.09 -4.98 -16.25
CA VAL A 21 -15.05 -4.87 -17.71
C VAL A 21 -13.92 -3.91 -18.01
N ILE A 22 -12.78 -4.44 -18.42
CA ILE A 22 -11.69 -3.62 -18.98
C ILE A 22 -12.21 -3.03 -20.29
N GLY A 23 -12.56 -1.76 -20.24
CA GLY A 23 -12.93 -0.99 -21.43
C GLY A 23 -11.77 -0.86 -22.42
N PRO A 24 -12.00 -0.29 -23.62
CA PRO A 24 -10.93 0.00 -24.55
C PRO A 24 -9.86 0.85 -23.90
N ALA A 25 -8.60 0.66 -24.30
CA ALA A 25 -7.48 1.42 -23.75
C ALA A 25 -7.76 2.93 -23.86
N ILE A 26 -7.74 3.61 -22.70
CA ILE A 26 -7.92 5.06 -22.65
C ILE A 26 -6.67 5.70 -23.22
N THR A 27 -6.81 6.50 -24.26
CA THR A 27 -5.70 7.29 -24.80
C THR A 27 -5.49 8.53 -23.94
N SER A 28 -4.27 9.04 -23.88
CA SER A 28 -3.94 10.24 -23.09
C SER A 28 -4.80 11.47 -23.43
N GLY A 29 -5.34 11.55 -24.64
CA GLY A 29 -6.25 12.62 -25.07
C GLY A 29 -7.66 12.53 -24.47
N ASP A 30 -8.06 11.36 -23.95
CA ASP A 30 -9.39 11.15 -23.37
C ASP A 30 -9.45 11.44 -21.86
N ILE A 31 -8.30 11.69 -21.25
CA ILE A 31 -8.21 11.93 -19.81
C ILE A 31 -8.45 13.42 -19.52
N LYS A 32 -9.56 13.75 -18.90
CA LYS A 32 -9.93 15.15 -18.56
C LYS A 32 -9.02 15.78 -17.49
N HIS A 33 -8.50 14.97 -16.57
CA HIS A 33 -7.66 15.40 -15.45
C HIS A 33 -6.43 14.49 -15.37
N PRO A 34 -5.44 14.69 -16.27
CA PRO A 34 -4.30 13.75 -16.42
C PRO A 34 -3.25 13.87 -15.29
N SER A 35 -3.33 14.91 -14.47
CA SER A 35 -2.37 15.16 -13.37
C SER A 35 -3.08 15.64 -12.12
N GLY A 36 -2.59 15.18 -10.96
CA GLY A 36 -3.12 15.53 -9.65
C GLY A 36 -2.62 14.55 -8.59
N LEU A 37 -2.76 14.91 -7.33
CA LEU A 37 -2.51 14.02 -6.19
C LEU A 37 -3.83 13.57 -5.54
N LEU A 38 -4.80 14.47 -5.51
CA LEU A 38 -6.13 14.25 -4.94
C LEU A 38 -7.18 14.55 -6.01
N TRP A 39 -8.06 13.58 -6.25
CA TRP A 39 -9.20 13.72 -7.16
C TRP A 39 -10.50 13.61 -6.39
N ARG A 40 -11.41 14.52 -6.68
CA ARG A 40 -12.80 14.44 -6.23
C ARG A 40 -13.64 13.73 -7.30
N VAL A 41 -14.26 12.63 -6.93
CA VAL A 41 -15.11 11.83 -7.80
C VAL A 41 -16.56 12.14 -7.46
N MET A 42 -17.29 12.69 -8.42
CA MET A 42 -18.69 13.10 -8.25
C MET A 42 -19.59 12.37 -9.22
N ARG A 43 -20.78 12.00 -8.73
CA ARG A 43 -21.88 11.47 -9.54
C ARG A 43 -23.18 12.13 -9.09
N PRO A 44 -24.06 12.58 -10.00
CA PRO A 44 -25.36 13.18 -9.64
C PRO A 44 -26.15 12.27 -8.67
N GLY A 45 -26.62 12.85 -7.56
CA GLY A 45 -27.41 12.15 -6.56
C GLY A 45 -26.65 11.13 -5.70
N LYS A 46 -25.30 11.16 -5.72
CA LYS A 46 -24.42 10.35 -4.86
C LYS A 46 -23.50 11.23 -4.04
N ALA A 47 -23.05 10.72 -2.91
CA ALA A 47 -22.03 11.39 -2.11
C ALA A 47 -20.72 11.53 -2.89
N GLU A 48 -19.95 12.54 -2.56
CA GLU A 48 -18.61 12.75 -3.12
C GLU A 48 -17.67 11.68 -2.59
N ASN A 49 -16.71 11.28 -3.41
CA ASN A 49 -15.60 10.40 -3.03
C ASN A 49 -14.30 11.07 -3.41
N PHE A 50 -13.24 10.70 -2.72
CA PHE A 50 -11.91 11.24 -2.95
C PHE A 50 -10.95 10.10 -3.23
N VAL A 51 -10.04 10.32 -4.19
CA VAL A 51 -8.99 9.38 -4.57
C VAL A 51 -7.66 10.09 -4.45
N LEU A 52 -6.80 9.60 -3.58
CA LEU A 52 -5.46 10.13 -3.33
C LEU A 52 -4.41 9.15 -3.83
N GLY A 53 -3.47 9.64 -4.63
CA GLY A 53 -2.27 8.89 -4.96
C GLY A 53 -1.26 8.96 -3.81
N THR A 54 -0.79 7.81 -3.34
CA THR A 54 0.17 7.71 -2.24
C THR A 54 1.46 7.02 -2.66
N MET A 55 2.49 7.18 -1.86
CA MET A 55 3.78 6.49 -1.99
C MET A 55 4.15 5.90 -0.62
N HIS A 56 4.66 4.67 -0.62
CA HIS A 56 5.15 3.99 0.60
C HIS A 56 6.50 4.56 1.06
N VAL A 57 6.54 5.86 1.31
CA VAL A 57 7.75 6.52 1.81
C VAL A 57 7.43 7.40 3.01
N SER A 58 8.36 7.47 3.94
CA SER A 58 8.29 8.29 5.15
C SER A 58 8.94 9.67 4.99
N ASP A 59 9.24 10.10 3.75
CA ASP A 59 9.83 11.41 3.50
C ASP A 59 8.88 12.52 3.99
N PRO A 60 9.34 13.47 4.83
CA PRO A 60 8.50 14.52 5.38
C PRO A 60 7.76 15.36 4.33
N ARG A 61 8.33 15.51 3.12
CA ARG A 61 7.68 16.21 2.01
C ARG A 61 6.47 15.45 1.49
N VAL A 62 6.47 14.12 1.58
CA VAL A 62 5.36 13.27 1.18
C VAL A 62 4.35 13.16 2.30
N THR A 63 4.80 12.90 3.54
CA THR A 63 3.88 12.75 4.68
C THR A 63 3.16 14.06 5.05
N ALA A 64 3.73 15.22 4.73
CA ALA A 64 3.07 16.51 4.89
C ALA A 64 1.77 16.65 4.07
N ILE A 65 1.57 15.83 3.03
CA ILE A 65 0.34 15.79 2.23
C ILE A 65 -0.86 15.39 3.10
N ALA A 66 -0.66 14.61 4.18
CA ALA A 66 -1.72 14.27 5.12
C ALA A 66 -2.46 15.53 5.63
N ASN A 67 -1.74 16.61 5.89
CA ASN A 67 -2.34 17.88 6.35
C ASN A 67 -3.20 18.57 5.28
N ILE A 68 -2.91 18.32 3.99
CA ILE A 68 -3.64 18.90 2.87
C ILE A 68 -4.98 18.21 2.67
N VAL A 69 -5.05 16.91 2.98
CA VAL A 69 -6.24 16.07 2.75
C VAL A 69 -7.06 15.82 4.01
N THR A 70 -6.70 16.48 5.12
CA THR A 70 -7.38 16.29 6.42
C THR A 70 -8.87 16.57 6.34
N ASP A 71 -9.25 17.68 5.70
CA ASP A 71 -10.65 18.09 5.60
C ASP A 71 -11.50 17.06 4.84
N GLU A 72 -10.95 16.53 3.73
CA GLU A 72 -11.62 15.51 2.93
C GLU A 72 -11.68 14.17 3.68
N LEU A 73 -10.63 13.84 4.41
CA LEU A 73 -10.63 12.67 5.27
C LEU A 73 -11.68 12.80 6.36
N GLU A 74 -11.77 13.94 7.05
CA GLU A 74 -12.76 14.19 8.11
C GLU A 74 -14.20 14.07 7.59
N ARG A 75 -14.47 14.57 6.39
CA ARG A 75 -15.79 14.51 5.73
C ARG A 75 -16.17 13.13 5.22
N SER A 76 -15.19 12.22 5.07
CA SER A 76 -15.43 10.86 4.58
C SER A 76 -15.91 9.96 5.73
N GLU A 77 -16.87 9.07 5.47
CA GLU A 77 -17.34 8.05 6.43
C GLU A 77 -16.40 6.84 6.47
N ARG A 78 -15.73 6.57 5.37
CA ARG A 78 -14.93 5.37 5.13
C ARG A 78 -13.56 5.75 4.59
N PHE A 79 -12.59 4.93 4.94
CA PHE A 79 -11.25 5.01 4.40
C PHE A 79 -10.89 3.66 3.76
N ALA A 80 -10.54 3.69 2.48
CA ALA A 80 -10.10 2.51 1.77
C ALA A 80 -8.64 2.63 1.33
N MET A 81 -7.87 1.56 1.47
CA MET A 81 -6.49 1.45 1.00
C MET A 81 -6.25 0.08 0.38
N GLU A 82 -5.15 -0.08 -0.31
CA GLU A 82 -4.84 -1.35 -0.98
C GLU A 82 -4.90 -2.51 -0.01
N LEU A 83 -4.11 -2.48 1.03
CA LEU A 83 -4.03 -3.55 2.02
C LEU A 83 -4.17 -2.99 3.44
N LEU A 84 -5.14 -3.47 4.22
CA LEU A 84 -5.23 -3.16 5.64
C LEU A 84 -4.21 -4.01 6.41
N LEU A 85 -3.31 -3.34 7.15
CA LEU A 85 -2.30 -4.02 7.95
C LEU A 85 -2.87 -4.37 9.34
N ASP A 86 -3.81 -5.29 9.40
CA ASP A 86 -4.19 -5.94 10.65
C ASP A 86 -3.18 -7.04 11.06
N ALA A 87 -3.37 -7.63 12.24
CA ALA A 87 -2.44 -8.61 12.76
C ALA A 87 -2.33 -9.87 11.88
N ASP A 88 -3.44 -10.30 11.29
CA ASP A 88 -3.49 -11.49 10.43
C ASP A 88 -2.80 -11.22 9.09
N VAL A 89 -3.06 -10.06 8.49
CA VAL A 89 -2.40 -9.62 7.25
C VAL A 89 -0.90 -9.48 7.45
N VAL A 90 -0.47 -8.83 8.55
CA VAL A 90 0.96 -8.69 8.88
C VAL A 90 1.63 -10.06 9.05
N PHE A 91 0.97 -10.99 9.74
CA PHE A 91 1.47 -12.36 9.90
C PHE A 91 1.60 -13.09 8.56
N HIS A 92 0.57 -13.04 7.70
CA HIS A 92 0.60 -13.68 6.39
C HIS A 92 1.66 -13.06 5.48
N LEU A 93 1.77 -11.73 5.47
CA LEU A 93 2.79 -11.02 4.70
C LEU A 93 4.20 -11.41 5.15
N GLN A 94 4.46 -11.45 6.46
CA GLN A 94 5.75 -11.90 6.99
C GLN A 94 6.03 -13.36 6.59
N ALA A 95 5.05 -14.25 6.74
CA ALA A 95 5.22 -15.65 6.30
C ALA A 95 5.48 -15.75 4.79
N ALA A 96 4.84 -14.89 4.00
CA ALA A 96 5.07 -14.84 2.55
C ALA A 96 6.47 -14.36 2.18
N MET A 97 7.14 -13.54 3.00
CA MET A 97 8.48 -13.01 2.75
C MET A 97 9.60 -14.05 2.94
N PHE A 98 9.36 -15.11 3.71
CA PHE A 98 10.40 -16.05 4.12
C PHE A 98 10.16 -17.47 3.55
N TYR A 99 11.24 -18.21 3.38
CA TYR A 99 11.19 -19.64 3.15
C TYR A 99 11.04 -20.37 4.48
N LEU A 100 9.89 -21.03 4.67
CA LEU A 100 9.57 -21.80 5.86
C LEU A 100 9.85 -23.30 5.68
N ASP A 101 10.21 -23.72 4.46
CA ASP A 101 10.41 -25.12 4.03
C ASP A 101 11.89 -25.54 4.00
N GLY A 102 12.78 -24.73 4.55
CA GLY A 102 14.21 -25.01 4.61
C GLY A 102 15.03 -24.53 3.41
N ARG A 103 14.39 -24.03 2.35
CA ARG A 103 15.12 -23.38 1.25
C ARG A 103 15.90 -22.17 1.75
N ARG A 104 16.95 -21.83 1.01
CA ARG A 104 17.80 -20.67 1.33
C ARG A 104 17.97 -19.80 0.10
N LEU A 105 18.04 -18.50 0.34
CA LEU A 105 18.27 -17.53 -0.73
C LEU A 105 19.57 -17.80 -1.48
N GLY A 106 20.65 -18.13 -0.76
CA GLY A 106 21.94 -18.44 -1.36
C GLY A 106 21.92 -19.64 -2.32
N ASP A 107 21.06 -20.62 -2.07
CA ASP A 107 20.90 -21.79 -2.95
C ASP A 107 20.16 -21.43 -4.24
N ILE A 108 19.29 -20.42 -4.19
CA ILE A 108 18.43 -20.00 -5.29
C ILE A 108 19.11 -18.92 -6.13
N ALA A 109 19.67 -17.90 -5.50
CA ALA A 109 20.28 -16.76 -6.15
C ALA A 109 21.76 -17.05 -6.58
N GLY A 110 22.35 -18.08 -6.00
CA GLY A 110 23.78 -18.33 -6.09
C GLY A 110 24.56 -17.50 -5.05
N ARG A 111 25.72 -18.04 -4.69
CA ARG A 111 26.53 -17.54 -3.58
C ARG A 111 26.91 -16.07 -3.74
N GLU A 112 27.42 -15.70 -4.91
CA GLU A 112 27.96 -14.36 -5.17
C GLU A 112 26.86 -13.30 -5.04
N LEU A 113 25.67 -13.51 -5.65
CA LEU A 113 24.56 -12.57 -5.59
C LEU A 113 23.98 -12.50 -4.18
N PHE A 114 23.93 -13.64 -3.48
CA PHE A 114 23.48 -13.66 -2.08
C PHE A 114 24.42 -12.85 -1.17
N GLU A 115 25.75 -13.05 -1.26
CA GLU A 115 26.73 -12.33 -0.45
C GLU A 115 26.64 -10.80 -0.68
N LEU A 116 26.48 -10.40 -1.93
CA LEU A 116 26.25 -8.98 -2.28
C LEU A 116 24.96 -8.43 -1.66
N ALA A 117 23.85 -9.12 -1.85
CA ALA A 117 22.55 -8.72 -1.31
C ALA A 117 22.56 -8.67 0.22
N ALA A 118 23.12 -9.68 0.88
CA ALA A 118 23.24 -9.75 2.33
C ALA A 118 24.05 -8.58 2.89
N GLY A 119 25.19 -8.23 2.25
CA GLY A 119 25.97 -7.06 2.65
C GLY A 119 25.22 -5.74 2.55
N HIS A 120 24.33 -5.59 1.56
CA HIS A 120 23.46 -4.42 1.49
C HIS A 120 22.34 -4.45 2.55
N LEU A 121 21.75 -5.62 2.81
CA LEU A 121 20.68 -5.78 3.79
C LEU A 121 21.14 -5.49 5.23
N GLU A 122 22.40 -5.65 5.55
CA GLU A 122 22.97 -5.26 6.85
C GLU A 122 22.77 -3.76 7.15
N ASN A 123 22.79 -2.89 6.13
CA ASN A 123 22.48 -1.48 6.29
C ASN A 123 21.03 -1.20 6.69
N TYR A 124 20.14 -2.17 6.50
CA TYR A 124 18.73 -2.15 6.93
C TYR A 124 18.51 -2.89 8.25
N GLY A 125 19.61 -3.28 8.93
CA GLY A 125 19.53 -4.05 10.18
C GLY A 125 19.07 -5.49 9.99
N ILE A 126 19.15 -6.04 8.78
CA ILE A 126 18.79 -7.42 8.46
C ILE A 126 20.06 -8.28 8.44
N PRO A 127 20.30 -9.12 9.48
CA PRO A 127 21.49 -9.96 9.53
C PRO A 127 21.52 -10.99 8.40
N THR A 128 22.72 -11.36 7.95
CA THR A 128 22.96 -12.35 6.87
C THR A 128 22.17 -13.65 7.08
N VAL A 129 22.06 -14.15 8.33
CA VAL A 129 21.31 -15.38 8.65
C VAL A 129 19.82 -15.23 8.36
N ILE A 130 19.25 -14.07 8.61
CA ILE A 130 17.86 -13.76 8.29
C ILE A 130 17.70 -13.54 6.77
N ALA A 131 18.59 -12.77 6.16
CA ALA A 131 18.62 -12.55 4.72
C ALA A 131 18.57 -13.87 3.92
N ASN A 132 19.29 -14.90 4.41
CA ASN A 132 19.32 -16.20 3.75
C ASN A 132 17.99 -17.00 3.84
N THR A 133 17.07 -16.59 4.67
CA THR A 133 15.72 -17.17 4.74
C THR A 133 14.69 -16.38 3.93
N MET A 134 15.05 -15.20 3.45
CA MET A 134 14.14 -14.34 2.67
C MET A 134 13.98 -14.85 1.25
N LYS A 135 12.80 -14.61 0.68
CA LYS A 135 12.54 -14.84 -0.74
C LYS A 135 13.12 -13.69 -1.59
N PRO A 136 13.49 -13.93 -2.85
CA PRO A 136 14.11 -12.91 -3.71
C PRO A 136 13.29 -11.61 -3.82
N TRP A 137 11.97 -11.70 -3.95
CA TRP A 137 11.10 -10.53 -4.04
C TRP A 137 11.13 -9.69 -2.75
N ALA A 138 11.17 -10.33 -1.58
CA ALA A 138 11.23 -9.65 -0.30
C ALA A 138 12.56 -8.91 -0.11
N VAL A 139 13.67 -9.50 -0.57
CA VAL A 139 14.97 -8.84 -0.63
C VAL A 139 14.94 -7.64 -1.57
N PHE A 140 14.38 -7.82 -2.77
CA PHE A 140 14.23 -6.74 -3.74
C PHE A 140 13.42 -5.57 -3.15
N THR A 141 12.30 -5.86 -2.51
CA THR A 141 11.46 -4.85 -1.85
C THR A 141 12.22 -4.12 -0.76
N ALA A 142 12.92 -4.84 0.13
CA ALA A 142 13.70 -4.25 1.21
C ALA A 142 14.79 -3.31 0.65
N LEU A 143 15.53 -3.75 -0.36
CA LEU A 143 16.62 -2.97 -0.97
C LEU A 143 16.11 -1.79 -1.83
N SER A 144 14.84 -1.78 -2.21
CA SER A 144 14.21 -0.67 -2.95
C SER A 144 13.82 0.50 -2.05
N LEU A 145 13.79 0.30 -0.73
CA LEU A 145 13.47 1.33 0.23
C LEU A 145 14.71 2.18 0.56
N PRO A 146 14.56 3.47 0.87
CA PRO A 146 15.68 4.29 1.32
C PRO A 146 16.24 3.83 2.67
N VAL A 147 17.56 3.68 2.78
CA VAL A 147 18.24 3.35 4.05
C VAL A 147 18.09 4.50 5.05
N GLY A 148 17.85 4.17 6.31
CA GLY A 148 17.93 5.11 7.44
C GLY A 148 16.84 6.20 7.45
N LYS A 149 15.82 6.10 6.63
CA LYS A 149 14.65 6.96 6.74
C LYS A 149 13.63 6.32 7.68
N GLU A 150 13.79 6.61 8.95
CA GLU A 150 12.78 6.28 9.95
C GLU A 150 11.54 7.15 9.75
N GLY A 151 10.37 6.57 9.90
CA GLY A 151 9.10 7.26 9.83
C GLY A 151 7.97 6.37 9.33
N ILE A 152 6.77 6.89 9.45
CA ILE A 152 5.56 6.19 9.01
C ILE A 152 5.23 6.65 7.59
N PRO A 153 5.06 5.74 6.62
CA PRO A 153 4.60 6.08 5.26
C PRO A 153 3.26 6.82 5.26
N LEU A 154 3.02 7.64 4.24
CA LEU A 154 1.82 8.48 4.12
C LEU A 154 0.52 7.69 4.24
N ASP A 155 0.42 6.56 3.60
CA ASP A 155 -0.75 5.69 3.62
C ASP A 155 -1.08 5.17 5.03
N LEU A 156 -0.06 4.82 5.82
CA LEU A 156 -0.25 4.44 7.22
C LEU A 156 -0.59 5.64 8.11
N VAL A 157 -0.02 6.81 7.86
CA VAL A 157 -0.40 8.04 8.57
C VAL A 157 -1.89 8.31 8.38
N LEU A 158 -2.39 8.21 7.15
CA LEU A 158 -3.79 8.41 6.84
C LEU A 158 -4.69 7.32 7.41
N MET A 159 -4.27 6.07 7.37
CA MET A 159 -4.99 4.96 8.00
C MET A 159 -5.15 5.18 9.51
N MET A 160 -4.06 5.55 10.19
CA MET A 160 -4.08 5.83 11.62
C MET A 160 -5.00 7.01 11.96
N ALA A 161 -4.99 8.07 11.14
CA ALA A 161 -5.90 9.21 11.30
C ALA A 161 -7.36 8.79 11.11
N ALA A 162 -7.66 7.99 10.10
CA ALA A 162 -8.99 7.47 9.85
C ALA A 162 -9.48 6.56 10.99
N GLN A 163 -8.61 5.70 11.50
CA GLN A 163 -8.89 4.82 12.63
C GLN A 163 -9.16 5.64 13.92
N ALA A 164 -8.33 6.64 14.21
CA ALA A 164 -8.52 7.53 15.35
C ALA A 164 -9.83 8.31 15.28
N ALA A 165 -10.29 8.64 14.07
CA ALA A 165 -11.57 9.29 13.81
C ALA A 165 -12.76 8.30 13.79
N GLY A 166 -12.54 7.02 14.09
CA GLY A 166 -13.60 5.99 14.16
C GLY A 166 -14.22 5.65 12.81
N LYS A 167 -13.52 5.85 11.70
CA LYS A 167 -14.02 5.57 10.35
C LYS A 167 -13.98 4.08 10.05
N GLU A 168 -14.88 3.62 9.17
CA GLU A 168 -14.83 2.27 8.62
C GLU A 168 -13.58 2.15 7.73
N LEU A 169 -12.71 1.16 8.02
CA LEU A 169 -11.52 0.87 7.25
C LEU A 169 -11.81 -0.27 6.26
N ILE A 170 -11.40 -0.13 5.01
CA ILE A 170 -11.65 -1.09 3.93
C ILE A 170 -10.33 -1.42 3.24
N GLY A 171 -9.97 -2.71 3.21
CA GLY A 171 -8.93 -3.24 2.33
C GLY A 171 -9.51 -3.50 0.94
N LEU A 172 -8.81 -3.05 -0.10
CA LEU A 172 -9.21 -3.27 -1.49
C LEU A 172 -8.63 -4.56 -2.06
N GLU A 173 -7.53 -5.03 -1.49
CA GLU A 173 -6.77 -6.20 -1.94
C GLU A 173 -6.46 -7.11 -0.76
N THR A 174 -6.14 -8.35 -1.07
CA THR A 174 -5.64 -9.37 -0.14
C THR A 174 -4.12 -9.53 -0.28
N VAL A 175 -3.50 -10.23 0.67
CA VAL A 175 -2.05 -10.54 0.60
C VAL A 175 -1.72 -11.37 -0.64
N GLU A 176 -2.64 -12.24 -1.08
CA GLU A 176 -2.48 -13.09 -2.24
C GLU A 176 -2.54 -12.32 -3.57
N GLU A 177 -3.20 -11.17 -3.58
CA GLU A 177 -3.33 -10.29 -4.75
C GLU A 177 -2.16 -9.31 -4.89
N GLN A 178 -1.39 -9.10 -3.82
CA GLN A 178 -0.15 -8.30 -3.79
C GLN A 178 1.05 -9.12 -4.28
#